data_2dc1d2e2e47c9e46cb7abf9eb6e23ce4
#
_entry.id   2dc1d2e2e47c9e46cb7abf9eb6e23ce4
#
_cell.length_a   1.000
_cell.length_b   1.000
_cell.length_c   1.000
_cell.angle_alpha   90.00
_cell.angle_beta   90.00
_cell.angle_gamma   90.00
#
_symmetry.space_group_name_H-M   'P 1'
#
loop_
_entity.id
_entity.type
_entity.pdbx_description
1 polymer ?
#
loop_
_entity_poly.entity_id
_entity_poly.type
_entity_poly.pdbx_seq_one_letter_code
_entity_poly.pdbx_strand_id
1 'polypeptide(L)'
;MKWFLAIFIGILSACNKTDTTKPDGIATVTTDSPIEVNDSTYTLGGNVTNQGGSKVTERGVTIALTANPIIGDPDGVSIPIGDGTGSFSTNVAPFAAGHIYHVRAYAKNSSGVAYGTDVTINTGGSTSVCDTVDIHTNITTPTTWKSGKVYMVRTWVNVNAPLVIEAGAIIKFKDSNSGMEIYAKTTANGTASNPIIFTSYKDDSYCGDNNGDGNASTPSKGDWGRLTMRGDQHGSLFRYCKFLYGGATNLGVVLANSGTGNIHDFTFDHCTFAHTYGANNYNTAAFNGAEMYDETISIVTNNIFYDNSIPIFIKAKYALSSSNIYHNPDNTNEINKYNGIFVYGGGLGGRSVVYGETEVPYVFNVGGNATLSVGSGDFLKIDPNVILKFGQSSAGLNLGDYPNNANIASSVIFTSYRDDTRGGDTNGDGNTSSPATGDWDGYGYWTTGHSSYIWVHSNVFYSLH
;
A
#
# COMPACT_ATOMS: atom_id res chain seq x y z
N MET A 1 -33.54 -106.02 -8.85
CA MET A 1 -32.14 -105.84 -8.60
C MET A 1 -31.90 -104.31 -8.65
N LYS A 2 -31.78 -103.73 -7.49
CA LYS A 2 -31.68 -102.26 -7.35
C LYS A 2 -30.25 -101.89 -6.96
N TRP A 3 -29.60 -101.07 -7.71
CA TRP A 3 -28.33 -100.52 -7.39
C TRP A 3 -28.53 -99.13 -6.75
N PHE A 4 -27.98 -98.93 -5.53
CA PHE A 4 -27.93 -97.69 -4.85
C PHE A 4 -26.65 -96.98 -5.25
N LEU A 5 -26.78 -95.79 -5.75
CA LEU A 5 -25.65 -94.90 -6.02
C LEU A 5 -25.57 -93.85 -4.87
N ALA A 6 -24.52 -93.92 -4.08
CA ALA A 6 -24.27 -92.96 -3.01
C ALA A 6 -23.60 -91.74 -3.58
N ILE A 7 -24.27 -90.62 -3.48
CA ILE A 7 -23.68 -89.29 -3.84
C ILE A 7 -23.05 -88.70 -2.58
N PHE A 8 -21.74 -88.53 -2.63
CA PHE A 8 -20.99 -87.79 -1.61
C PHE A 8 -21.09 -86.26 -1.89
N ILE A 9 -21.83 -85.52 -1.05
CA ILE A 9 -21.91 -84.10 -1.12
C ILE A 9 -20.76 -83.50 -0.26
N GLY A 10 -19.71 -83.06 -0.90
CA GLY A 10 -18.65 -82.27 -0.25
C GLY A 10 -19.17 -80.89 0.04
N ILE A 11 -19.22 -80.49 1.33
CA ILE A 11 -19.51 -79.12 1.76
C ILE A 11 -18.24 -78.33 1.66
N LEU A 12 -18.10 -77.49 0.62
CA LEU A 12 -17.12 -76.46 0.56
C LEU A 12 -17.64 -75.35 1.45
N SER A 13 -17.01 -75.20 2.62
CA SER A 13 -17.17 -73.99 3.46
C SER A 13 -16.41 -72.80 2.80
N ALA A 14 -17.16 -72.04 2.03
CA ALA A 14 -16.63 -70.73 1.54
C ALA A 14 -16.57 -69.74 2.73
N CYS A 15 -15.37 -69.44 3.20
CA CYS A 15 -15.15 -68.39 4.11
C CYS A 15 -15.38 -67.06 3.34
N ASN A 16 -16.62 -66.56 3.37
CA ASN A 16 -16.91 -65.21 2.90
C ASN A 16 -16.28 -64.22 3.90
N LYS A 17 -15.09 -63.74 3.57
CA LYS A 17 -14.53 -62.53 4.14
C LYS A 17 -15.40 -61.38 3.65
N THR A 18 -16.42 -61.01 4.41
CA THR A 18 -17.14 -59.76 4.20
C THR A 18 -16.15 -58.64 4.50
N ASP A 19 -15.49 -58.18 3.44
CA ASP A 19 -14.76 -56.94 3.45
C ASP A 19 -15.82 -55.82 3.53
N THR A 20 -16.20 -55.48 4.78
CA THR A 20 -17.02 -54.30 5.02
C THR A 20 -16.09 -53.09 4.83
N THR A 21 -15.83 -52.74 3.58
CA THR A 21 -15.32 -51.44 3.25
C THR A 21 -16.41 -50.42 3.65
N LYS A 22 -16.33 -49.95 4.90
CA LYS A 22 -17.08 -48.78 5.30
C LYS A 22 -16.75 -47.70 4.27
N PRO A 23 -17.74 -47.01 3.67
CA PRO A 23 -17.44 -45.94 2.73
C PRO A 23 -16.48 -44.98 3.38
N ASP A 24 -15.35 -44.70 2.73
CA ASP A 24 -14.41 -43.71 3.20
C ASP A 24 -15.14 -42.36 3.31
N GLY A 25 -15.45 -41.95 4.52
CA GLY A 25 -16.07 -40.67 4.82
C GLY A 25 -15.00 -39.60 5.10
N ILE A 26 -15.35 -38.37 4.85
CA ILE A 26 -14.53 -37.21 5.25
C ILE A 26 -14.45 -37.18 6.79
N ALA A 27 -13.35 -36.69 7.34
CA ALA A 27 -13.18 -36.51 8.79
C ALA A 27 -14.22 -35.50 9.36
N THR A 28 -14.39 -35.51 10.67
CA THR A 28 -15.14 -34.45 11.37
C THR A 28 -14.20 -33.71 12.30
N VAL A 29 -14.17 -32.38 12.15
CA VAL A 29 -13.32 -31.49 12.92
C VAL A 29 -14.10 -30.27 13.43
N THR A 30 -13.81 -29.82 14.63
CA THR A 30 -14.33 -28.57 15.19
C THR A 30 -13.22 -27.56 15.31
N THR A 31 -13.54 -26.27 15.10
CA THR A 31 -12.62 -25.16 15.37
C THR A 31 -12.79 -24.70 16.82
N ASP A 32 -11.70 -24.56 17.55
CA ASP A 32 -11.72 -23.98 18.89
C ASP A 32 -11.79 -22.45 18.82
N SER A 33 -12.35 -21.82 19.85
CA SER A 33 -12.30 -20.35 19.97
C SER A 33 -10.85 -19.89 20.11
N PRO A 34 -10.41 -18.88 19.35
CA PRO A 34 -9.07 -18.31 19.51
C PRO A 34 -8.83 -17.81 20.93
N ILE A 35 -7.64 -18.05 21.46
CA ILE A 35 -7.21 -17.53 22.78
C ILE A 35 -6.09 -16.52 22.53
N GLU A 36 -6.32 -15.28 22.92
CA GLU A 36 -5.31 -14.24 22.85
C GLU A 36 -4.18 -14.49 23.87
N VAL A 37 -2.94 -14.47 23.39
CA VAL A 37 -1.72 -14.58 24.22
C VAL A 37 -1.13 -13.19 24.45
N ASN A 38 -1.16 -12.36 23.42
CA ASN A 38 -0.83 -10.92 23.44
C ASN A 38 -1.41 -10.27 22.17
N ASP A 39 -1.29 -8.94 22.05
CA ASP A 39 -1.89 -8.10 20.98
C ASP A 39 -1.68 -8.61 19.54
N SER A 40 -0.70 -9.48 19.29
CA SER A 40 -0.39 -10.00 17.96
C SER A 40 -0.26 -11.51 17.88
N THR A 41 -0.52 -12.23 18.98
CA THR A 41 -0.34 -13.68 19.10
C THR A 41 -1.59 -14.34 19.63
N TYR A 42 -2.09 -15.34 18.93
CA TYR A 42 -3.25 -16.12 19.34
C TYR A 42 -2.94 -17.61 19.35
N THR A 43 -3.45 -18.34 20.35
CA THR A 43 -3.49 -19.80 20.32
C THR A 43 -4.68 -20.22 19.48
N LEU A 44 -4.40 -20.94 18.39
CA LEU A 44 -5.39 -21.46 17.46
C LEU A 44 -5.37 -22.99 17.44
N GLY A 45 -6.53 -23.62 17.24
CA GLY A 45 -6.61 -25.06 17.20
C GLY A 45 -7.99 -25.61 16.86
N GLY A 46 -8.16 -26.88 17.16
CA GLY A 46 -9.40 -27.59 16.93
C GLY A 46 -9.34 -29.02 17.46
N ASN A 47 -10.40 -29.77 17.21
CA ASN A 47 -10.50 -31.14 17.63
C ASN A 47 -11.04 -32.02 16.49
N VAL A 48 -10.25 -33.00 16.07
CA VAL A 48 -10.71 -34.02 15.14
C VAL A 48 -11.49 -35.10 15.92
N THR A 49 -12.81 -35.02 15.88
CA THR A 49 -13.72 -35.90 16.64
C THR A 49 -13.95 -37.25 15.97
N ASN A 50 -13.77 -37.32 14.64
CA ASN A 50 -13.90 -38.55 13.88
C ASN A 50 -12.99 -38.51 12.65
N GLN A 51 -12.21 -39.56 12.42
CA GLN A 51 -11.32 -39.63 11.24
C GLN A 51 -12.04 -39.97 9.92
N GLY A 52 -13.33 -40.30 9.97
CA GLY A 52 -14.05 -40.81 8.81
C GLY A 52 -13.72 -42.28 8.52
N GLY A 53 -13.64 -42.63 7.26
CA GLY A 53 -13.31 -44.00 6.82
C GLY A 53 -11.83 -44.35 6.80
N SER A 54 -10.93 -43.31 6.83
CA SER A 54 -9.49 -43.45 6.71
C SER A 54 -8.76 -42.55 7.70
N LYS A 55 -7.49 -42.87 7.93
CA LYS A 55 -6.65 -42.10 8.85
C LYS A 55 -6.53 -40.63 8.39
N VAL A 56 -6.64 -39.71 9.33
CA VAL A 56 -6.30 -38.30 9.11
C VAL A 56 -4.78 -38.17 8.96
N THR A 57 -4.35 -37.75 7.80
CA THR A 57 -2.92 -37.61 7.43
C THR A 57 -2.36 -36.23 7.70
N GLU A 58 -3.22 -35.23 7.82
CA GLU A 58 -2.86 -33.87 8.15
C GLU A 58 -4.02 -33.17 8.84
N ARG A 59 -3.72 -32.37 9.84
CA ARG A 59 -4.66 -31.46 10.51
C ARG A 59 -3.97 -30.15 10.85
N GLY A 60 -4.72 -29.08 10.94
CA GLY A 60 -4.19 -27.73 11.18
C GLY A 60 -5.25 -26.67 11.20
N VAL A 61 -4.83 -25.42 11.03
CA VAL A 61 -5.73 -24.28 10.89
C VAL A 61 -5.47 -23.56 9.57
N THR A 62 -6.51 -22.97 9.00
CA THR A 62 -6.43 -22.05 7.88
C THR A 62 -6.99 -20.69 8.30
N ILE A 63 -6.35 -19.62 7.85
CA ILE A 63 -6.57 -18.24 8.28
C ILE A 63 -6.63 -17.36 7.04
N ALA A 64 -7.64 -16.48 6.93
CA ALA A 64 -7.71 -15.46 5.89
C ALA A 64 -8.46 -14.22 6.38
N LEU A 65 -8.44 -13.14 5.60
CA LEU A 65 -9.30 -11.97 5.83
C LEU A 65 -10.72 -12.18 5.29
N THR A 66 -10.91 -13.18 4.44
CA THR A 66 -12.23 -13.57 3.89
C THR A 66 -12.87 -14.68 4.73
N ALA A 67 -14.20 -14.66 4.81
CA ALA A 67 -14.97 -15.66 5.56
C ALA A 67 -14.86 -17.06 4.96
N ASN A 68 -14.90 -18.07 5.84
CA ASN A 68 -14.81 -19.49 5.49
C ASN A 68 -13.51 -19.89 4.77
N PRO A 69 -12.32 -19.57 5.29
CA PRO A 69 -11.06 -19.88 4.64
C PRO A 69 -10.88 -21.38 4.39
N ILE A 70 -10.23 -21.72 3.29
CA ILE A 70 -9.91 -23.09 2.88
C ILE A 70 -8.39 -23.22 2.60
N ILE A 71 -7.89 -24.45 2.57
CA ILE A 71 -6.51 -24.73 2.16
C ILE A 71 -6.31 -24.28 0.70
N GLY A 72 -5.28 -23.46 0.47
CA GLY A 72 -4.95 -22.93 -0.85
C GLY A 72 -5.70 -21.66 -1.24
N ASP A 73 -6.40 -21.02 -0.30
CA ASP A 73 -6.91 -19.66 -0.49
C ASP A 73 -5.77 -18.71 -0.89
N PRO A 74 -5.91 -17.94 -1.97
CA PRO A 74 -4.85 -17.03 -2.43
C PRO A 74 -4.49 -15.97 -1.40
N ASP A 75 -5.46 -15.55 -0.57
CA ASP A 75 -5.30 -14.54 0.49
C ASP A 75 -5.19 -15.16 1.89
N GLY A 76 -5.01 -16.50 1.96
CA GLY A 76 -5.00 -17.25 3.21
C GLY A 76 -3.70 -17.98 3.50
N VAL A 77 -3.49 -18.26 4.78
CA VAL A 77 -2.36 -19.08 5.26
C VAL A 77 -2.91 -20.35 5.90
N SER A 78 -2.36 -21.50 5.53
CA SER A 78 -2.66 -22.78 6.18
C SER A 78 -1.45 -23.28 6.98
N ILE A 79 -1.69 -23.62 8.25
CA ILE A 79 -0.65 -24.03 9.21
C ILE A 79 -0.93 -25.48 9.63
N PRO A 80 -0.15 -26.45 9.12
CA PRO A 80 -0.23 -27.83 9.57
C PRO A 80 0.23 -27.97 11.03
N ILE A 81 -0.52 -28.76 11.84
CA ILE A 81 -0.21 -28.98 13.29
C ILE A 81 -0.03 -30.46 13.61
N GLY A 82 -0.11 -31.33 12.65
CA GLY A 82 0.11 -32.77 12.84
C GLY A 82 -0.90 -33.64 12.11
N ASP A 83 -1.11 -34.87 12.63
CA ASP A 83 -2.00 -35.88 12.06
C ASP A 83 -2.90 -36.54 13.12
N GLY A 84 -3.78 -37.42 12.71
CA GLY A 84 -4.63 -38.23 13.60
C GLY A 84 -5.81 -37.47 14.21
N THR A 85 -6.45 -38.09 15.22
CA THR A 85 -7.63 -37.58 15.93
C THR A 85 -7.25 -36.86 17.22
N GLY A 86 -8.24 -36.20 17.85
CA GLY A 86 -8.09 -35.50 19.11
C GLY A 86 -7.80 -34.00 18.93
N SER A 87 -7.64 -33.31 20.05
CA SER A 87 -7.37 -31.86 20.08
C SER A 87 -5.95 -31.53 19.61
N PHE A 88 -5.79 -30.34 19.05
CA PHE A 88 -4.52 -29.80 18.59
C PHE A 88 -4.56 -28.28 18.67
N SER A 89 -3.44 -27.65 18.96
CA SER A 89 -3.31 -26.19 18.96
C SER A 89 -1.86 -25.74 18.73
N THR A 90 -1.71 -24.49 18.33
CA THR A 90 -0.40 -23.82 18.21
C THR A 90 -0.56 -22.32 18.40
N ASN A 91 0.52 -21.65 18.79
CA ASN A 91 0.55 -20.20 18.80
C ASN A 91 0.91 -19.68 17.41
N VAL A 92 0.12 -18.74 16.91
CA VAL A 92 0.30 -18.10 15.62
C VAL A 92 0.53 -16.61 15.84
N ALA A 93 1.55 -16.08 15.17
CA ALA A 93 1.94 -14.67 15.19
C ALA A 93 2.79 -14.35 13.94
N PRO A 94 2.91 -13.07 13.51
CA PRO A 94 2.12 -11.93 14.02
C PRO A 94 0.78 -11.79 13.31
N PHE A 95 -0.25 -11.39 14.04
CA PHE A 95 -1.47 -10.85 13.44
C PHE A 95 -1.34 -9.34 13.35
N ALA A 96 -1.64 -8.76 12.20
CA ALA A 96 -1.67 -7.31 12.04
C ALA A 96 -2.89 -6.74 12.78
N ALA A 97 -2.70 -5.61 13.46
CA ALA A 97 -3.79 -4.92 14.14
C ALA A 97 -4.81 -4.34 13.15
N GLY A 98 -6.06 -4.20 13.59
CA GLY A 98 -7.11 -3.56 12.78
C GLY A 98 -7.80 -4.48 11.77
N HIS A 99 -7.64 -5.79 11.89
CA HIS A 99 -8.22 -6.75 10.96
C HIS A 99 -9.17 -7.72 11.66
N ILE A 100 -10.17 -8.18 10.92
CA ILE A 100 -10.94 -9.36 11.30
C ILE A 100 -10.38 -10.54 10.50
N TYR A 101 -9.72 -11.45 11.19
CA TYR A 101 -9.28 -12.70 10.59
C TYR A 101 -10.32 -13.78 10.81
N HIS A 102 -10.56 -14.57 9.79
CA HIS A 102 -11.38 -15.77 9.82
C HIS A 102 -10.47 -16.99 9.99
N VAL A 103 -10.84 -17.91 10.88
CA VAL A 103 -10.03 -19.09 11.21
C VAL A 103 -10.91 -20.32 11.15
N ARG A 104 -10.42 -21.36 10.49
CA ARG A 104 -11.04 -22.69 10.52
C ARG A 104 -10.00 -23.77 10.80
N ALA A 105 -10.32 -24.68 11.70
CA ALA A 105 -9.58 -25.92 11.80
C ALA A 105 -9.88 -26.81 10.58
N TYR A 106 -8.91 -27.58 10.13
CA TYR A 106 -9.10 -28.56 9.06
C TYR A 106 -8.52 -29.93 9.42
N ALA A 107 -9.04 -30.97 8.76
CA ALA A 107 -8.51 -32.33 8.82
C ALA A 107 -8.61 -32.98 7.44
N LYS A 108 -7.50 -33.56 6.96
CA LYS A 108 -7.37 -34.18 5.64
C LYS A 108 -7.18 -35.67 5.78
N ASN A 109 -7.97 -36.44 5.03
CA ASN A 109 -7.84 -37.88 4.87
C ASN A 109 -7.91 -38.28 3.39
N SER A 110 -7.90 -39.56 3.04
CA SER A 110 -7.98 -40.03 1.65
C SER A 110 -9.25 -39.61 0.92
N SER A 111 -10.34 -39.30 1.66
CA SER A 111 -11.65 -38.92 1.10
C SER A 111 -11.77 -37.39 0.86
N GLY A 112 -10.86 -36.57 1.39
CA GLY A 112 -10.89 -35.13 1.20
C GLY A 112 -10.49 -34.34 2.45
N VAL A 113 -10.83 -33.02 2.44
CA VAL A 113 -10.58 -32.11 3.54
C VAL A 113 -11.89 -31.71 4.20
N ALA A 114 -11.95 -31.88 5.52
CA ALA A 114 -13.02 -31.37 6.36
C ALA A 114 -12.58 -30.05 7.02
N TYR A 115 -13.54 -29.17 7.24
CA TYR A 115 -13.32 -27.89 7.93
C TYR A 115 -14.30 -27.75 9.09
N GLY A 116 -13.82 -27.20 10.21
CA GLY A 116 -14.65 -26.79 11.33
C GLY A 116 -15.46 -25.53 11.02
N THR A 117 -16.18 -25.04 12.02
CA THR A 117 -16.88 -23.75 11.93
C THR A 117 -15.89 -22.61 11.74
N ASP A 118 -16.30 -21.57 11.00
CA ASP A 118 -15.58 -20.33 10.90
C ASP A 118 -15.69 -19.57 12.23
N VAL A 119 -14.55 -19.20 12.79
CA VAL A 119 -14.44 -18.33 13.97
C VAL A 119 -13.58 -17.11 13.64
N THR A 120 -13.83 -16.01 14.30
CA THR A 120 -13.12 -14.76 13.99
C THR A 120 -12.13 -14.40 15.09
N ILE A 121 -11.00 -13.86 14.66
CA ILE A 121 -10.10 -13.07 15.50
C ILE A 121 -10.32 -11.63 15.09
N ASN A 122 -10.83 -10.82 15.98
CA ASN A 122 -10.84 -9.39 15.78
C ASN A 122 -9.56 -8.82 16.41
N THR A 123 -8.56 -8.54 15.59
CA THR A 123 -7.36 -7.81 16.00
C THR A 123 -7.59 -6.30 16.00
N GLY A 124 -8.86 -5.92 15.88
CA GLY A 124 -9.29 -4.55 16.01
C GLY A 124 -8.77 -3.97 17.31
N GLY A 125 -8.31 -2.75 17.18
CA GLY A 125 -7.55 -2.04 18.21
C GLY A 125 -8.06 -2.30 19.61
N SER A 126 -7.09 -2.47 20.50
CA SER A 126 -7.25 -2.67 21.93
C SER A 126 -8.58 -2.10 22.43
N THR A 127 -9.40 -2.93 23.08
CA THR A 127 -10.57 -2.45 23.86
C THR A 127 -10.15 -1.58 25.04
N SER A 128 -8.84 -1.42 25.27
CA SER A 128 -8.34 -0.36 26.14
C SER A 128 -8.49 0.96 25.41
N VAL A 129 -9.49 1.74 25.79
CA VAL A 129 -9.62 3.14 25.37
C VAL A 129 -8.34 3.84 25.80
N CYS A 130 -7.49 4.17 24.84
CA CYS A 130 -6.27 4.92 25.14
C CYS A 130 -6.65 6.28 25.73
N ASP A 131 -5.82 6.80 26.62
CA ASP A 131 -5.97 8.17 27.10
C ASP A 131 -6.07 9.15 25.92
N THR A 132 -7.17 9.86 25.82
CA THR A 132 -7.43 10.85 24.79
C THR A 132 -7.04 12.26 25.24
N VAL A 133 -6.42 13.01 24.34
CA VAL A 133 -6.09 14.43 24.51
C VAL A 133 -6.75 15.23 23.39
N ASP A 134 -7.68 16.09 23.74
CA ASP A 134 -8.32 16.98 22.75
C ASP A 134 -7.41 18.12 22.31
N ILE A 135 -7.19 18.24 21.01
CA ILE A 135 -6.37 19.27 20.39
C ILE A 135 -7.29 20.19 19.58
N HIS A 136 -7.50 21.40 20.09
CA HIS A 136 -8.37 22.42 19.48
C HIS A 136 -7.72 23.82 19.47
N THR A 137 -6.44 23.91 19.88
CA THR A 137 -5.66 25.16 19.89
C THR A 137 -4.31 24.96 19.20
N ASN A 138 -3.76 26.06 18.71
CA ASN A 138 -2.42 26.05 18.10
C ASN A 138 -1.33 25.67 19.13
N ILE A 139 -0.30 25.00 18.64
CA ILE A 139 0.88 24.65 19.44
C ILE A 139 1.84 25.84 19.38
N THR A 140 1.91 26.59 20.49
CA THR A 140 2.69 27.84 20.60
C THR A 140 3.89 27.71 21.54
N THR A 141 4.04 26.57 22.21
CA THR A 141 5.18 26.24 23.11
C THR A 141 5.71 24.86 22.74
N PRO A 142 7.01 24.58 23.00
CA PRO A 142 7.56 23.24 22.79
C PRO A 142 6.70 22.16 23.45
N THR A 143 6.24 21.21 22.66
CA THR A 143 5.25 20.23 23.07
C THR A 143 5.72 18.81 22.72
N THR A 144 5.36 17.85 23.56
CA THR A 144 5.59 16.42 23.26
C THR A 144 4.28 15.66 23.33
N TRP A 145 3.95 14.98 22.25
CA TRP A 145 2.86 14.00 22.20
C TRP A 145 3.41 12.62 22.52
N LYS A 146 2.87 12.02 23.57
CA LYS A 146 3.40 10.80 24.19
C LYS A 146 2.91 9.53 23.52
N SER A 147 3.72 8.50 23.56
CA SER A 147 3.40 7.12 23.21
C SER A 147 2.13 6.63 23.93
N GLY A 148 1.35 5.78 23.24
CA GLY A 148 0.16 5.15 23.81
C GLY A 148 -1.01 6.09 24.10
N LYS A 149 -0.99 7.31 23.56
CA LYS A 149 -2.09 8.28 23.67
C LYS A 149 -2.71 8.58 22.32
N VAL A 150 -4.00 8.92 22.34
CA VAL A 150 -4.75 9.42 21.18
C VAL A 150 -4.89 10.93 21.27
N TYR A 151 -4.39 11.64 20.28
CA TYR A 151 -4.51 13.07 20.12
C TYR A 151 -5.63 13.38 19.13
N MET A 152 -6.75 13.90 19.64
CA MET A 152 -7.96 14.18 18.87
C MET A 152 -7.89 15.58 18.28
N VAL A 153 -7.45 15.72 17.04
CA VAL A 153 -7.36 17.02 16.36
C VAL A 153 -8.74 17.42 15.83
N ARG A 154 -9.35 18.40 16.47
CA ARG A 154 -10.75 18.78 16.24
C ARG A 154 -10.94 19.92 15.25
N THR A 155 -9.88 20.59 14.85
CA THR A 155 -9.88 21.75 13.95
C THR A 155 -8.53 21.83 13.21
N TRP A 156 -8.33 22.87 12.42
CA TRP A 156 -7.00 23.20 11.92
C TRP A 156 -6.11 23.70 13.06
N VAL A 157 -4.91 23.09 13.16
CA VAL A 157 -3.95 23.39 14.21
C VAL A 157 -2.64 23.87 13.59
N ASN A 158 -2.23 25.08 13.95
CA ASN A 158 -0.91 25.60 13.56
C ASN A 158 0.14 25.16 14.59
N VAL A 159 1.18 24.50 14.09
CA VAL A 159 2.35 24.11 14.89
C VAL A 159 3.40 25.21 14.76
N ASN A 160 3.33 26.20 15.67
CA ASN A 160 4.20 27.37 15.68
C ASN A 160 5.43 27.23 16.62
N ALA A 161 5.52 26.12 17.33
CA ALA A 161 6.64 25.80 18.21
C ALA A 161 7.05 24.32 18.02
N PRO A 162 8.27 23.94 18.40
CA PRO A 162 8.75 22.56 18.23
C PRO A 162 7.78 21.51 18.79
N LEU A 163 7.45 20.52 17.95
CA LEU A 163 6.59 19.40 18.31
C LEU A 163 7.37 18.08 18.19
N VAL A 164 7.38 17.31 19.27
CA VAL A 164 7.88 15.93 19.26
C VAL A 164 6.69 14.98 19.37
N ILE A 165 6.61 14.01 18.49
CA ILE A 165 5.60 12.94 18.50
C ILE A 165 6.35 11.63 18.73
N GLU A 166 6.09 10.99 19.86
CA GLU A 166 6.77 9.75 20.23
C GLU A 166 6.21 8.55 19.46
N ALA A 167 7.04 7.51 19.26
CA ALA A 167 6.65 6.27 18.61
C ALA A 167 5.40 5.66 19.28
N GLY A 168 4.40 5.23 18.49
CA GLY A 168 3.15 4.69 18.98
C GLY A 168 2.10 5.72 19.43
N ALA A 169 2.34 7.03 19.22
CA ALA A 169 1.29 8.03 19.36
C ALA A 169 0.30 7.93 18.20
N ILE A 170 -0.98 8.16 18.47
CA ILE A 170 -2.06 8.11 17.50
C ILE A 170 -2.70 9.48 17.39
N ILE A 171 -2.82 9.99 16.19
CA ILE A 171 -3.40 11.29 15.87
C ILE A 171 -4.66 11.04 15.05
N LYS A 172 -5.83 11.32 15.62
CA LYS A 172 -7.11 11.19 14.96
C LYS A 172 -7.69 12.55 14.62
N PHE A 173 -8.11 12.72 13.38
CA PHE A 173 -8.70 13.97 12.88
C PHE A 173 -10.20 13.84 12.80
N LYS A 174 -10.92 14.85 13.29
CA LYS A 174 -12.37 14.82 13.46
C LYS A 174 -13.13 14.73 12.13
N ASP A 175 -12.80 15.61 11.21
CA ASP A 175 -13.53 15.75 9.93
C ASP A 175 -12.69 16.48 8.88
N SER A 176 -13.24 16.73 7.71
CA SER A 176 -12.61 17.44 6.60
C SER A 176 -12.10 18.85 6.92
N ASN A 177 -12.56 19.46 8.02
CA ASN A 177 -12.13 20.77 8.50
C ASN A 177 -11.04 20.66 9.58
N SER A 178 -10.46 19.50 9.77
CA SER A 178 -9.36 19.29 10.69
C SER A 178 -8.08 18.89 9.97
N GLY A 179 -6.94 19.35 10.48
CA GLY A 179 -5.62 19.13 9.88
C GLY A 179 -4.53 19.88 10.65
N MET A 180 -3.32 19.84 10.13
CA MET A 180 -2.19 20.53 10.76
C MET A 180 -1.40 21.37 9.76
N GLU A 181 -1.04 22.57 10.14
CA GLU A 181 -0.08 23.40 9.42
C GLU A 181 1.22 23.52 10.23
N ILE A 182 2.30 23.00 9.65
CA ILE A 182 3.60 22.88 10.33
C ILE A 182 4.45 24.10 10.00
N TYR A 183 4.60 25.01 10.95
CA TYR A 183 5.45 26.21 10.84
C TYR A 183 6.75 26.08 11.64
N ALA A 184 6.87 25.08 12.50
CA ALA A 184 8.06 24.84 13.29
C ALA A 184 8.51 23.39 13.18
N LYS A 185 9.77 23.11 13.55
CA LYS A 185 10.34 21.77 13.52
C LYS A 185 9.41 20.77 14.22
N THR A 186 8.99 19.77 13.47
CA THR A 186 8.22 18.64 13.98
C THR A 186 9.03 17.36 13.84
N THR A 187 9.14 16.59 14.93
CA THR A 187 9.85 15.31 14.93
C THR A 187 8.87 14.20 15.29
N ALA A 188 8.41 13.49 14.31
CA ALA A 188 7.55 12.29 14.41
C ALA A 188 8.40 11.07 14.05
N ASN A 189 9.07 10.48 15.03
CA ASN A 189 10.01 9.39 14.83
C ASN A 189 9.46 8.08 15.40
N GLY A 190 8.65 7.39 14.63
CA GLY A 190 8.14 6.05 14.92
C GLY A 190 9.20 4.96 14.73
N THR A 191 8.77 3.72 14.84
CA THR A 191 9.56 2.52 14.49
C THR A 191 8.69 1.56 13.69
N ALA A 192 9.28 0.57 13.03
CA ALA A 192 8.53 -0.44 12.29
C ALA A 192 7.51 -1.19 13.16
N SER A 193 7.87 -1.51 14.42
CA SER A 193 7.00 -2.18 15.37
C SER A 193 6.06 -1.24 16.14
N ASN A 194 6.30 0.05 16.13
CA ASN A 194 5.52 1.05 16.86
C ASN A 194 5.38 2.34 16.05
N PRO A 195 4.67 2.30 14.91
CA PRO A 195 4.50 3.45 14.04
C PRO A 195 3.69 4.56 14.68
N ILE A 196 3.83 5.77 14.18
CA ILE A 196 2.96 6.91 14.53
C ILE A 196 1.81 6.93 13.51
N ILE A 197 0.57 7.03 14.00
CA ILE A 197 -0.62 6.92 13.17
C ILE A 197 -1.31 8.28 13.04
N PHE A 198 -1.53 8.72 11.80
CA PHE A 198 -2.35 9.86 11.44
C PHE A 198 -3.57 9.33 10.68
N THR A 199 -4.76 9.37 11.27
CA THR A 199 -5.93 8.69 10.74
C THR A 199 -7.25 9.45 11.00
N SER A 200 -8.36 8.88 10.51
CA SER A 200 -9.71 9.38 10.75
C SER A 200 -10.14 9.17 12.21
N TYR A 201 -10.98 10.07 12.70
CA TYR A 201 -11.72 9.94 13.96
C TYR A 201 -12.64 8.70 14.00
N LYS A 202 -13.07 8.22 12.81
CA LYS A 202 -13.90 7.02 12.64
C LYS A 202 -13.11 5.72 12.57
N ASP A 203 -11.78 5.80 12.70
CA ASP A 203 -10.93 4.63 12.59
C ASP A 203 -10.75 3.96 13.96
N ASP A 204 -11.59 3.00 14.26
CA ASP A 204 -11.58 2.26 15.51
C ASP A 204 -10.50 1.19 15.57
N SER A 205 -9.80 0.94 14.47
CA SER A 205 -8.69 -0.01 14.41
C SER A 205 -7.49 0.42 15.26
N TYR A 206 -7.38 1.71 15.56
CA TYR A 206 -6.35 2.27 16.42
C TYR A 206 -6.96 2.81 17.71
N CYS A 207 -6.69 2.14 18.85
CA CYS A 207 -7.18 2.51 20.19
C CYS A 207 -8.71 2.59 20.34
N GLY A 208 -9.44 1.81 19.60
CA GLY A 208 -10.88 1.62 19.75
C GLY A 208 -11.75 2.81 19.38
N ASP A 209 -13.01 2.72 19.77
CA ASP A 209 -14.06 3.69 19.47
C ASP A 209 -13.85 5.00 20.27
N ASN A 210 -13.13 5.93 19.68
CA ASN A 210 -12.92 7.26 20.27
C ASN A 210 -14.01 8.27 19.85
N ASN A 211 -14.85 7.94 18.87
CA ASN A 211 -15.97 8.78 18.44
C ASN A 211 -17.29 8.45 19.21
N GLY A 212 -17.32 7.32 19.92
CA GLY A 212 -18.43 6.90 20.76
C GLY A 212 -19.65 6.40 20.01
N ASP A 213 -19.49 5.96 18.74
CA ASP A 213 -20.59 5.52 17.91
C ASP A 213 -20.73 3.99 17.78
N GLY A 214 -19.86 3.22 18.45
CA GLY A 214 -19.78 1.78 18.37
C GLY A 214 -19.15 1.33 17.05
N ASN A 215 -19.88 0.93 16.08
CA ASN A 215 -19.46 0.64 14.72
C ASN A 215 -20.40 1.30 13.70
N ALA A 216 -21.01 2.42 14.09
CA ALA A 216 -21.99 3.11 13.22
C ALA A 216 -21.29 3.85 12.08
N SER A 217 -20.03 4.23 12.24
CA SER A 217 -19.20 4.79 11.17
C SER A 217 -17.92 3.96 10.96
N THR A 218 -17.39 4.04 9.76
CA THR A 218 -16.10 3.48 9.37
C THR A 218 -15.27 4.53 8.65
N PRO A 219 -13.93 4.45 8.71
CA PRO A 219 -13.08 5.43 8.04
C PRO A 219 -13.24 5.35 6.51
N SER A 220 -13.17 6.51 5.87
CA SER A 220 -13.28 6.66 4.42
C SER A 220 -12.27 7.66 3.88
N LYS A 221 -11.91 7.49 2.61
CA LYS A 221 -11.02 8.44 1.91
C LYS A 221 -11.53 9.86 2.02
N GLY A 222 -10.69 10.79 2.48
CA GLY A 222 -11.05 12.19 2.64
C GLY A 222 -11.78 12.52 3.93
N ASP A 223 -11.77 11.67 4.93
CA ASP A 223 -12.40 11.96 6.22
C ASP A 223 -11.79 13.17 6.92
N TRP A 224 -10.50 13.45 6.67
CA TRP A 224 -9.85 14.61 7.26
C TRP A 224 -9.05 15.41 6.23
N GLY A 225 -8.66 16.62 6.59
CA GLY A 225 -7.97 17.54 5.69
C GLY A 225 -6.59 17.06 5.30
N ARG A 226 -5.56 17.67 5.85
CA ARG A 226 -4.17 17.38 5.48
C ARG A 226 -3.17 17.84 6.53
N LEU A 227 -1.92 17.44 6.33
CA LEU A 227 -0.75 18.02 6.96
C LEU A 227 -0.05 18.92 5.92
N THR A 228 0.11 20.20 6.21
CA THR A 228 0.80 21.15 5.34
C THR A 228 2.14 21.54 5.94
N MET A 229 3.21 21.34 5.17
CA MET A 229 4.52 21.82 5.50
C MET A 229 4.61 23.30 5.07
N ARG A 230 4.76 24.20 6.02
CA ARG A 230 4.77 25.66 5.79
C ARG A 230 6.14 26.26 6.13
N GLY A 231 6.66 27.09 5.23
CA GLY A 231 7.94 27.78 5.45
C GLY A 231 9.13 26.83 5.47
N ASP A 232 10.19 27.28 6.14
CA ASP A 232 11.44 26.55 6.27
C ASP A 232 11.38 25.65 7.51
N GLN A 233 11.31 24.32 7.29
CA GLN A 233 10.98 23.36 8.35
C GLN A 233 12.17 22.93 9.20
N HIS A 234 13.38 23.42 8.92
CA HIS A 234 14.60 23.22 9.71
C HIS A 234 14.83 21.78 10.19
N GLY A 235 14.72 20.80 9.28
CA GLY A 235 14.94 19.39 9.57
C GLY A 235 13.77 18.70 10.27
N SER A 236 12.54 19.01 9.90
CA SER A 236 11.38 18.24 10.33
C SER A 236 11.49 16.79 9.83
N LEU A 237 11.17 15.83 10.71
CA LEU A 237 11.29 14.40 10.45
C LEU A 237 9.96 13.69 10.69
N PHE A 238 9.52 12.95 9.67
CA PHE A 238 8.45 11.96 9.77
C PHE A 238 9.03 10.61 9.35
N ARG A 239 9.14 9.70 10.28
CA ARG A 239 9.67 8.36 10.05
C ARG A 239 8.76 7.32 10.65
N TYR A 240 8.51 6.21 9.93
CA TYR A 240 7.56 5.17 10.30
C TYR A 240 6.21 5.77 10.74
N CYS A 241 5.69 6.69 9.93
CA CYS A 241 4.37 7.28 10.12
C CYS A 241 3.38 6.68 9.11
N LYS A 242 2.15 6.45 9.52
CA LYS A 242 1.07 6.07 8.62
C LYS A 242 0.11 7.25 8.45
N PHE A 243 -0.17 7.65 7.22
CA PHE A 243 -1.11 8.71 6.85
C PHE A 243 -2.29 8.06 6.11
N LEU A 244 -3.43 7.92 6.81
CA LEU A 244 -4.57 7.13 6.36
C LEU A 244 -5.83 7.99 6.28
N TYR A 245 -6.65 7.80 5.23
CA TYR A 245 -7.98 8.40 5.06
C TYR A 245 -8.03 9.93 4.96
N GLY A 246 -6.93 10.60 4.71
CA GLY A 246 -6.86 12.05 4.54
C GLY A 246 -7.10 12.55 3.12
N GLY A 247 -6.91 13.88 2.91
CA GLY A 247 -6.94 14.52 1.59
C GLY A 247 -8.26 15.21 1.22
N ALA A 248 -9.17 15.42 2.17
CA ALA A 248 -10.50 16.04 1.93
C ALA A 248 -10.48 17.39 1.19
N THR A 249 -9.40 18.12 1.28
CA THR A 249 -9.31 19.51 0.79
C THR A 249 -8.83 19.62 -0.66
N ASN A 250 -8.79 18.53 -1.41
CA ASN A 250 -8.31 18.47 -2.80
C ASN A 250 -6.84 18.94 -2.99
N LEU A 251 -6.00 18.77 -1.97
CA LEU A 251 -4.57 19.14 -2.00
C LEU A 251 -3.67 18.00 -1.51
N GLY A 252 -4.18 16.78 -1.45
CA GLY A 252 -3.49 15.61 -0.92
C GLY A 252 -3.50 15.54 0.61
N VAL A 253 -2.89 14.49 1.17
CA VAL A 253 -2.84 14.29 2.63
C VAL A 253 -1.59 14.93 3.24
N VAL A 254 -0.48 14.98 2.50
CA VAL A 254 0.69 15.79 2.85
C VAL A 254 0.97 16.78 1.72
N LEU A 255 1.03 18.04 2.05
CA LEU A 255 1.31 19.14 1.12
C LEU A 255 2.58 19.86 1.52
N ALA A 256 3.61 19.79 0.68
CA ALA A 256 4.80 20.64 0.77
C ALA A 256 4.57 21.91 -0.04
N ASN A 257 4.11 22.98 0.61
CA ASN A 257 3.80 24.25 -0.06
C ASN A 257 4.09 25.43 0.88
N SER A 258 5.16 26.16 0.60
CA SER A 258 5.51 27.37 1.36
C SER A 258 4.62 28.58 1.06
N GLY A 259 3.98 28.59 -0.09
CA GLY A 259 3.36 29.80 -0.65
C GLY A 259 4.36 30.86 -1.12
N THR A 260 5.65 30.64 -0.92
CA THR A 260 6.76 31.59 -1.24
C THR A 260 7.79 31.00 -2.20
N GLY A 261 7.62 29.72 -2.63
CA GLY A 261 8.57 29.05 -3.51
C GLY A 261 9.89 28.65 -2.85
N ASN A 262 9.95 28.65 -1.53
CA ASN A 262 11.15 28.26 -0.79
C ASN A 262 11.34 26.74 -0.79
N ILE A 263 12.58 26.30 -0.69
CA ILE A 263 12.96 24.91 -0.50
C ILE A 263 12.56 24.49 0.92
N HIS A 264 11.88 23.33 1.03
CA HIS A 264 11.54 22.76 2.33
C HIS A 264 12.69 21.87 2.82
N ASP A 265 12.98 21.94 4.12
CA ASP A 265 13.92 21.06 4.81
C ASP A 265 13.11 20.09 5.69
N PHE A 266 12.80 18.93 5.13
CA PHE A 266 12.09 17.86 5.84
C PHE A 266 12.47 16.46 5.33
N THR A 267 12.14 15.44 6.13
CA THR A 267 12.31 14.05 5.76
C THR A 267 11.00 13.29 5.98
N PHE A 268 10.54 12.57 4.96
CA PHE A 268 9.55 11.49 5.05
C PHE A 268 10.23 10.18 4.67
N ASP A 269 10.42 9.29 5.65
CA ASP A 269 11.19 8.07 5.50
C ASP A 269 10.47 6.88 6.14
N HIS A 270 10.30 5.76 5.40
CA HIS A 270 9.54 4.58 5.85
C HIS A 270 8.09 4.92 6.26
N CYS A 271 7.47 5.90 5.62
CA CYS A 271 6.07 6.25 5.88
C CYS A 271 5.14 5.48 4.93
N THR A 272 3.90 5.28 5.37
CA THR A 272 2.82 4.73 4.55
C THR A 272 1.79 5.81 4.26
N PHE A 273 1.40 5.95 3.00
CA PHE A 273 0.32 6.81 2.53
C PHE A 273 -0.73 5.92 1.89
N ALA A 274 -1.89 5.76 2.54
CA ALA A 274 -2.91 4.84 2.04
C ALA A 274 -4.33 5.37 2.25
N HIS A 275 -5.26 4.88 1.42
CA HIS A 275 -6.68 5.19 1.49
C HIS A 275 -6.95 6.70 1.44
N THR A 276 -6.16 7.48 0.68
CA THR A 276 -6.32 8.92 0.62
C THR A 276 -7.29 9.32 -0.49
N TYR A 277 -8.06 10.39 -0.22
CA TYR A 277 -8.94 10.97 -1.23
C TYR A 277 -8.11 11.78 -2.23
N GLY A 278 -8.54 11.75 -3.49
CA GLY A 278 -8.06 12.66 -4.52
C GLY A 278 -9.08 12.73 -5.64
N ALA A 279 -9.40 13.93 -6.09
CA ALA A 279 -10.05 14.14 -7.37
C ALA A 279 -9.07 13.83 -8.51
N ASN A 280 -9.53 13.78 -9.76
CA ASN A 280 -8.70 13.58 -10.95
C ASN A 280 -7.80 14.80 -11.23
N ASN A 281 -7.02 15.20 -10.23
CA ASN A 281 -6.18 16.38 -10.25
C ASN A 281 -4.87 16.08 -9.50
N TYR A 282 -3.74 16.33 -10.12
CA TYR A 282 -2.41 16.12 -9.55
C TYR A 282 -2.17 16.82 -8.21
N ASN A 283 -2.85 17.96 -7.95
CA ASN A 283 -2.79 18.63 -6.65
C ASN A 283 -3.32 17.77 -5.49
N THR A 284 -4.04 16.69 -5.80
CA THR A 284 -4.63 15.78 -4.82
C THR A 284 -3.78 14.53 -4.57
N ALA A 285 -2.52 14.51 -5.02
CA ALA A 285 -1.60 13.42 -4.72
C ALA A 285 -1.48 13.20 -3.21
N ALA A 286 -1.40 11.95 -2.77
CA ALA A 286 -1.24 11.62 -1.35
C ALA A 286 -0.06 12.39 -0.75
N PHE A 287 1.07 12.43 -1.46
CA PHE A 287 2.17 13.34 -1.16
C PHE A 287 2.31 14.37 -2.29
N ASN A 288 1.99 15.63 -2.01
CA ASN A 288 2.15 16.74 -2.94
C ASN A 288 3.43 17.52 -2.64
N GLY A 289 4.47 17.26 -3.41
CA GLY A 289 5.79 17.88 -3.32
C GLY A 289 5.95 19.08 -4.28
N ALA A 290 4.91 19.88 -4.51
CA ALA A 290 4.90 20.97 -5.50
C ALA A 290 6.03 22.00 -5.34
N GLU A 291 6.56 22.15 -4.13
CA GLU A 291 7.62 23.12 -3.83
C GLU A 291 8.99 22.45 -3.52
N MET A 292 9.12 21.14 -3.74
CA MET A 292 10.39 20.43 -3.57
C MET A 292 11.33 20.71 -4.74
N TYR A 293 12.61 20.94 -4.45
CA TYR A 293 13.63 21.25 -5.44
C TYR A 293 14.92 20.43 -5.30
N ASP A 294 15.18 19.87 -4.13
CA ASP A 294 16.49 19.31 -3.81
C ASP A 294 16.36 18.15 -2.80
N GLU A 295 16.77 16.96 -3.20
CA GLU A 295 16.72 15.76 -2.36
C GLU A 295 17.72 15.77 -1.20
N THR A 296 18.70 16.68 -1.21
CA THR A 296 19.62 16.82 -0.08
C THR A 296 19.04 17.61 1.08
N ILE A 297 17.96 18.34 0.83
CA ILE A 297 17.25 19.16 1.82
C ILE A 297 15.91 18.52 2.17
N SER A 298 15.13 18.14 1.15
CA SER A 298 13.83 17.48 1.35
C SER A 298 13.94 16.04 0.89
N ILE A 299 13.80 15.09 1.82
CA ILE A 299 14.02 13.65 1.60
C ILE A 299 12.69 12.92 1.63
N VAL A 300 12.41 12.16 0.57
CA VAL A 300 11.22 11.27 0.46
C VAL A 300 11.69 9.90 0.00
N THR A 301 11.92 8.99 0.96
CA THR A 301 12.58 7.70 0.72
C THR A 301 11.88 6.56 1.46
N ASN A 302 11.95 5.35 0.91
CA ASN A 302 11.45 4.12 1.54
C ASN A 302 9.96 4.18 1.92
N ASN A 303 9.17 5.03 1.29
CA ASN A 303 7.75 5.18 1.59
C ASN A 303 6.91 4.22 0.77
N ILE A 304 5.73 3.90 1.27
CA ILE A 304 4.75 3.01 0.65
C ILE A 304 3.51 3.82 0.30
N PHE A 305 3.05 3.69 -0.95
CA PHE A 305 1.89 4.39 -1.48
C PHE A 305 0.92 3.39 -2.11
N TYR A 306 -0.27 3.19 -1.53
CA TYR A 306 -1.28 2.32 -2.12
C TYR A 306 -2.71 2.79 -1.82
N ASP A 307 -3.65 2.37 -2.64
CA ASP A 307 -5.07 2.74 -2.55
C ASP A 307 -5.31 4.26 -2.44
N ASN A 308 -4.41 5.04 -3.04
CA ASN A 308 -4.59 6.48 -3.19
C ASN A 308 -5.18 6.82 -4.56
N SER A 309 -5.65 8.04 -4.76
CA SER A 309 -5.95 8.51 -6.11
C SER A 309 -4.66 8.65 -6.92
N ILE A 310 -3.78 9.54 -6.53
CA ILE A 310 -2.44 9.73 -7.07
C ILE A 310 -1.44 9.54 -5.92
N PRO A 311 -0.40 8.72 -6.06
CA PRO A 311 0.55 8.50 -4.97
C PRO A 311 1.39 9.73 -4.65
N ILE A 312 2.03 10.30 -5.65
CA ILE A 312 3.00 11.38 -5.47
C ILE A 312 3.01 12.37 -6.64
N PHE A 313 3.17 13.64 -6.32
CA PHE A 313 3.37 14.72 -7.27
C PHE A 313 4.61 15.52 -6.89
N ILE A 314 5.53 15.74 -7.85
CA ILE A 314 6.80 16.44 -7.67
C ILE A 314 7.06 17.41 -8.82
N LYS A 315 8.02 18.32 -8.64
CA LYS A 315 8.60 19.10 -9.75
C LYS A 315 9.71 18.32 -10.46
N ALA A 316 9.90 18.58 -11.73
CA ALA A 316 10.96 17.99 -12.55
C ALA A 316 12.38 18.15 -11.97
N LYS A 317 12.59 19.18 -11.16
CA LYS A 317 13.86 19.47 -10.50
C LYS A 317 14.22 18.50 -9.36
N TYR A 318 13.27 17.71 -8.88
CA TYR A 318 13.46 16.82 -7.74
C TYR A 318 13.82 15.41 -8.22
N ALA A 319 14.98 14.91 -7.78
CA ALA A 319 15.39 13.53 -8.01
C ALA A 319 14.76 12.63 -6.92
N LEU A 320 13.64 12.01 -7.24
CA LEU A 320 12.97 11.10 -6.30
C LEU A 320 13.74 9.78 -6.21
N SER A 321 13.94 9.31 -4.97
CA SER A 321 14.54 8.00 -4.71
C SER A 321 13.67 6.87 -5.24
N SER A 322 14.28 5.89 -5.90
CA SER A 322 13.64 4.64 -6.33
C SER A 322 13.45 3.62 -5.20
N SER A 323 13.57 4.04 -3.94
CA SER A 323 13.31 3.19 -2.78
C SER A 323 11.86 3.24 -2.31
N ASN A 324 11.01 4.06 -2.92
CA ASN A 324 9.59 4.11 -2.61
C ASN A 324 8.86 2.94 -3.31
N ILE A 325 7.75 2.49 -2.73
CA ILE A 325 6.92 1.38 -3.21
C ILE A 325 5.52 1.93 -3.54
N TYR A 326 4.93 1.49 -4.65
CA TYR A 326 3.66 2.04 -5.16
C TYR A 326 2.52 1.02 -5.17
N HIS A 327 2.62 0.01 -4.34
CA HIS A 327 1.59 -1.01 -4.07
C HIS A 327 1.55 -1.33 -2.58
N ASN A 328 0.52 -2.05 -2.13
CA ASN A 328 0.48 -2.61 -0.78
C ASN A 328 1.43 -3.83 -0.71
N PRO A 329 2.47 -3.83 0.13
CA PRO A 329 3.40 -4.97 0.25
C PRO A 329 2.72 -6.27 0.68
N ASP A 330 1.60 -6.19 1.40
CA ASP A 330 0.84 -7.35 1.88
C ASP A 330 -0.15 -7.86 0.81
N ASN A 331 -0.50 -7.02 -0.18
CA ASN A 331 -1.36 -7.34 -1.30
C ASN A 331 -0.95 -6.53 -2.53
N THR A 332 -0.10 -7.09 -3.37
CA THR A 332 0.49 -6.38 -4.54
C THR A 332 -0.53 -5.98 -5.61
N ASN A 333 -1.76 -6.49 -5.55
CA ASN A 333 -2.86 -6.05 -6.43
C ASN A 333 -3.50 -4.74 -5.94
N GLU A 334 -3.27 -4.34 -4.71
CA GLU A 334 -3.77 -3.08 -4.16
C GLU A 334 -2.80 -1.94 -4.49
N ILE A 335 -3.04 -1.31 -5.62
CA ILE A 335 -2.25 -0.21 -6.19
C ILE A 335 -3.01 1.11 -6.08
N ASN A 336 -2.40 2.20 -6.51
CA ASN A 336 -3.05 3.50 -6.62
C ASN A 336 -3.92 3.58 -7.89
N LYS A 337 -4.98 4.38 -7.87
CA LYS A 337 -5.88 4.52 -9.04
C LYS A 337 -5.15 5.05 -10.28
N TYR A 338 -4.34 6.09 -10.12
CA TYR A 338 -3.46 6.65 -11.14
C TYR A 338 -2.02 6.30 -10.72
N ASN A 339 -1.58 5.07 -11.00
CA ASN A 339 -0.36 4.54 -10.43
C ASN A 339 0.88 5.03 -11.19
N GLY A 340 1.38 6.20 -10.84
CA GLY A 340 2.55 6.84 -11.44
C GLY A 340 3.10 7.99 -10.60
N ILE A 341 4.32 8.41 -10.87
CA ILE A 341 4.94 9.61 -10.32
C ILE A 341 4.53 10.78 -11.20
N PHE A 342 3.63 11.62 -10.72
CA PHE A 342 3.20 12.80 -11.47
C PHE A 342 4.23 13.90 -11.35
N VAL A 343 4.63 14.47 -12.49
CA VAL A 343 5.71 15.45 -12.59
C VAL A 343 5.18 16.75 -13.19
N TYR A 344 5.34 17.85 -12.47
CA TYR A 344 5.21 19.17 -13.05
C TYR A 344 6.48 19.48 -13.85
N GLY A 345 6.34 19.56 -15.15
CA GLY A 345 7.44 19.80 -16.10
C GLY A 345 8.17 21.13 -15.90
N GLY A 346 9.02 21.46 -16.82
CA GLY A 346 9.86 22.65 -16.83
C GLY A 346 11.35 22.33 -16.84
N GLY A 347 12.18 23.34 -16.62
CA GLY A 347 13.64 23.20 -16.56
C GLY A 347 14.13 22.66 -15.22
N LEU A 348 15.33 22.10 -15.20
CA LEU A 348 15.96 21.57 -14.00
C LEU A 348 16.63 22.65 -13.13
N GLY A 349 16.88 23.83 -13.69
CA GLY A 349 17.36 25.01 -12.95
C GLY A 349 18.80 24.90 -12.48
N GLY A 350 19.71 24.44 -13.33
CA GLY A 350 21.14 24.30 -13.04
C GLY A 350 21.45 23.06 -12.19
N ARG A 351 20.63 22.00 -12.26
CA ARG A 351 20.76 20.82 -11.41
C ARG A 351 21.03 19.55 -12.18
N SER A 352 21.65 18.59 -11.50
CA SER A 352 21.69 17.19 -11.93
C SER A 352 20.51 16.45 -11.31
N VAL A 353 19.69 15.82 -12.15
CA VAL A 353 18.52 15.06 -11.73
C VAL A 353 18.60 13.63 -12.28
N VAL A 354 18.26 12.66 -11.45
CA VAL A 354 18.20 11.24 -11.85
C VAL A 354 16.75 10.78 -11.75
N TYR A 355 16.23 10.21 -12.85
CA TYR A 355 14.99 9.45 -12.87
C TYR A 355 15.34 7.96 -12.90
N GLY A 356 15.11 7.27 -11.79
CA GLY A 356 15.53 5.88 -11.59
C GLY A 356 14.42 4.93 -11.18
N GLU A 357 13.16 5.42 -11.04
CA GLU A 357 12.03 4.58 -10.67
C GLU A 357 11.60 3.69 -11.84
N THR A 358 11.38 2.41 -11.58
CA THR A 358 10.98 1.42 -12.60
C THR A 358 9.70 0.65 -12.24
N GLU A 359 9.21 0.77 -11.01
CA GLU A 359 7.94 0.14 -10.62
C GLU A 359 6.75 0.84 -11.28
N VAL A 360 6.79 2.17 -11.34
CA VAL A 360 5.75 3.00 -11.95
C VAL A 360 6.33 4.06 -12.88
N PRO A 361 5.59 4.51 -13.91
CA PRO A 361 6.06 5.55 -14.82
C PRO A 361 6.16 6.93 -14.17
N TYR A 362 7.04 7.77 -14.72
CA TYR A 362 6.97 9.22 -14.56
C TYR A 362 5.93 9.78 -15.53
N VAL A 363 4.97 10.55 -15.03
CA VAL A 363 3.81 11.03 -15.79
C VAL A 363 3.84 12.56 -15.93
N PHE A 364 4.01 13.04 -17.15
CA PHE A 364 4.01 14.44 -17.54
C PHE A 364 2.65 14.80 -18.18
N ASN A 365 1.64 14.94 -17.35
CA ASN A 365 0.27 15.33 -17.76
C ASN A 365 -0.32 16.39 -16.84
N VAL A 366 0.53 17.33 -16.37
CA VAL A 366 0.12 18.36 -15.44
C VAL A 366 -0.20 19.64 -16.20
N GLY A 367 -1.44 20.08 -16.14
CA GLY A 367 -1.99 21.17 -16.91
C GLY A 367 -1.06 22.40 -17.02
N GLY A 368 -0.74 22.76 -18.25
CA GLY A 368 0.04 23.96 -18.60
C GLY A 368 1.56 23.78 -18.59
N ASN A 369 2.12 22.72 -18.02
CA ASN A 369 3.56 22.47 -18.03
C ASN A 369 3.89 20.96 -17.98
N ALA A 370 3.74 20.30 -19.11
CA ALA A 370 4.00 18.88 -19.29
C ALA A 370 5.29 18.56 -20.08
N THR A 371 6.09 19.58 -20.40
CA THR A 371 7.37 19.43 -21.07
C THR A 371 8.52 19.41 -20.07
N LEU A 372 9.40 18.42 -20.18
CA LEU A 372 10.66 18.36 -19.46
C LEU A 372 11.73 19.02 -20.32
N SER A 373 12.31 20.10 -19.83
CA SER A 373 13.34 20.88 -20.53
C SER A 373 14.67 20.79 -19.78
N VAL A 374 15.74 20.45 -20.51
CA VAL A 374 17.09 20.34 -19.94
C VAL A 374 17.95 21.40 -20.63
N GLY A 375 18.20 22.47 -19.92
CA GLY A 375 18.91 23.65 -20.42
C GLY A 375 20.41 23.65 -20.14
N SER A 376 21.03 24.81 -20.33
CA SER A 376 22.44 25.03 -19.98
C SER A 376 22.64 24.94 -18.46
N GLY A 377 23.64 24.17 -18.03
CA GLY A 377 23.94 23.93 -16.61
C GLY A 377 23.08 22.83 -15.96
N ASP A 378 22.08 22.31 -16.67
CA ASP A 378 21.31 21.15 -16.24
C ASP A 378 22.02 19.84 -16.64
N PHE A 379 21.75 18.77 -15.89
CA PHE A 379 22.10 17.42 -16.30
C PHE A 379 20.98 16.44 -15.94
N LEU A 380 20.45 15.72 -16.94
CA LEU A 380 19.43 14.70 -16.74
C LEU A 380 20.03 13.32 -16.94
N LYS A 381 19.89 12.45 -15.94
CA LYS A 381 20.15 11.03 -16.06
C LYS A 381 18.82 10.28 -16.00
N ILE A 382 18.57 9.39 -16.96
CA ILE A 382 17.44 8.45 -16.90
C ILE A 382 18.00 7.03 -16.92
N ASP A 383 17.73 6.30 -15.85
CA ASP A 383 18.25 4.96 -15.65
C ASP A 383 17.55 3.92 -16.57
N PRO A 384 18.13 2.73 -16.76
CA PRO A 384 17.57 1.69 -17.61
C PRO A 384 16.13 1.29 -17.19
N ASN A 385 15.30 1.02 -18.19
CA ASN A 385 13.90 0.53 -18.06
C ASN A 385 12.91 1.53 -17.41
N VAL A 386 13.32 2.76 -17.21
CA VAL A 386 12.40 3.83 -16.79
C VAL A 386 11.41 4.12 -17.91
N ILE A 387 10.17 4.40 -17.55
CA ILE A 387 9.09 4.77 -18.48
C ILE A 387 8.67 6.21 -18.19
N LEU A 388 8.62 7.04 -19.25
CA LEU A 388 8.05 8.39 -19.21
C LEU A 388 6.79 8.43 -20.05
N LYS A 389 5.70 8.92 -19.48
CA LYS A 389 4.41 9.10 -20.17
C LYS A 389 4.05 10.57 -20.29
N PHE A 390 3.56 10.98 -21.45
CA PHE A 390 3.19 12.34 -21.75
C PHE A 390 1.71 12.42 -22.17
N GLY A 391 0.97 13.36 -21.61
CA GLY A 391 -0.48 13.43 -21.75
C GLY A 391 -1.04 14.61 -22.51
N GLN A 392 -0.20 15.44 -23.13
CA GLN A 392 -0.63 16.63 -23.90
C GLN A 392 0.14 16.72 -25.20
N SER A 393 -0.54 17.17 -26.28
CA SER A 393 0.07 17.30 -27.60
C SER A 393 1.28 18.26 -27.67
N SER A 394 1.45 19.13 -26.68
CA SER A 394 2.62 20.00 -26.52
C SER A 394 3.63 19.51 -25.47
N ALA A 395 3.38 18.33 -24.88
CA ALA A 395 4.26 17.76 -23.89
C ALA A 395 5.39 16.98 -24.54
N GLY A 396 6.58 16.98 -23.93
CA GLY A 396 7.70 16.23 -24.46
C GLY A 396 8.97 16.35 -23.65
N LEU A 397 10.04 15.78 -24.16
CA LEU A 397 11.40 15.93 -23.61
C LEU A 397 12.24 16.75 -24.58
N ASN A 398 12.76 17.87 -24.11
CA ASN A 398 13.61 18.77 -24.88
C ASN A 398 14.99 18.92 -24.21
N LEU A 399 16.04 18.45 -24.87
CA LEU A 399 17.41 18.57 -24.43
C LEU A 399 18.12 19.70 -25.17
N GLY A 400 18.63 20.67 -24.42
CA GLY A 400 19.25 21.87 -24.97
C GLY A 400 20.64 21.66 -25.58
N ASP A 401 21.45 20.73 -25.07
CA ASP A 401 22.85 20.52 -25.53
C ASP A 401 23.26 19.05 -25.35
N TYR A 402 22.60 18.17 -26.09
CA TYR A 402 22.90 16.74 -26.04
C TYR A 402 24.17 16.41 -26.86
N PRO A 403 25.09 15.52 -26.39
CA PRO A 403 24.98 14.66 -25.20
C PRO A 403 25.54 15.27 -23.89
N ASN A 404 25.92 16.52 -23.89
CA ASN A 404 26.63 17.12 -22.75
C ASN A 404 25.74 17.27 -21.50
N ASN A 405 24.42 17.44 -21.71
CA ASN A 405 23.46 17.72 -20.63
C ASN A 405 22.53 16.55 -20.28
N ALA A 406 22.70 15.38 -20.89
CA ALA A 406 21.89 14.21 -20.54
C ALA A 406 22.60 12.89 -20.76
N ASN A 407 22.24 11.90 -19.94
CA ASN A 407 22.60 10.47 -20.10
C ASN A 407 21.31 9.65 -19.99
N ILE A 408 20.78 9.22 -21.13
CA ILE A 408 19.53 8.47 -21.23
C ILE A 408 19.86 7.05 -21.65
N ALA A 409 19.53 6.07 -20.80
CA ALA A 409 19.79 4.67 -21.09
C ALA A 409 18.97 4.21 -22.31
N SER A 410 19.51 3.32 -23.12
CA SER A 410 18.90 2.86 -24.37
C SER A 410 17.60 2.05 -24.18
N SER A 411 17.33 1.57 -22.97
CA SER A 411 16.07 0.85 -22.63
C SER A 411 14.97 1.73 -22.05
N VAL A 412 15.17 3.05 -21.97
CA VAL A 412 14.14 4.00 -21.53
C VAL A 412 13.01 4.04 -22.55
N ILE A 413 11.78 4.07 -22.09
CA ILE A 413 10.58 4.13 -22.92
C ILE A 413 9.90 5.49 -22.76
N PHE A 414 9.55 6.10 -23.90
CA PHE A 414 8.78 7.34 -23.99
C PHE A 414 7.47 7.05 -24.71
N THR A 415 6.33 7.32 -24.06
CA THR A 415 5.03 6.92 -24.61
C THR A 415 3.91 7.87 -24.23
N SER A 416 2.71 7.62 -24.75
CA SER A 416 1.49 8.34 -24.42
C SER A 416 1.03 8.02 -22.98
N TYR A 417 0.45 9.00 -22.31
CA TYR A 417 -0.27 8.83 -21.04
C TYR A 417 -1.43 7.80 -21.14
N ARG A 418 -1.97 7.59 -22.35
CA ARG A 418 -3.04 6.61 -22.63
C ARG A 418 -2.53 5.21 -22.95
N ASP A 419 -1.22 4.98 -22.89
CA ASP A 419 -0.63 3.68 -23.21
C ASP A 419 -0.56 2.80 -21.95
N ASP A 420 -1.61 2.03 -21.71
CA ASP A 420 -1.68 1.12 -20.57
C ASP A 420 -0.85 -0.15 -20.76
N THR A 421 -0.37 -0.40 -21.98
CA THR A 421 0.48 -1.56 -22.28
C THR A 421 1.92 -1.39 -21.77
N ARG A 422 2.32 -0.16 -21.43
CA ARG A 422 3.65 0.20 -20.91
C ARG A 422 3.50 0.93 -19.58
N GLY A 423 3.87 0.26 -18.47
CA GLY A 423 3.79 0.83 -17.13
C GLY A 423 2.38 0.97 -16.55
N GLY A 424 1.39 0.24 -17.10
CA GLY A 424 0.05 0.13 -16.55
C GLY A 424 -0.86 1.34 -16.77
N ASP A 425 -2.08 1.26 -16.25
CA ASP A 425 -3.12 2.29 -16.33
C ASP A 425 -2.78 3.48 -15.42
N THR A 426 -2.13 4.49 -16.00
CA THR A 426 -1.78 5.74 -15.30
C THR A 426 -2.83 6.84 -15.45
N ASN A 427 -3.77 6.68 -16.38
CA ASN A 427 -4.88 7.60 -16.61
C ASN A 427 -6.17 7.19 -15.88
N GLY A 428 -6.19 5.99 -15.26
CA GLY A 428 -7.25 5.49 -14.40
C GLY A 428 -8.55 5.18 -15.14
N ASP A 429 -8.49 4.94 -16.44
CA ASP A 429 -9.67 4.74 -17.29
C ASP A 429 -9.97 3.26 -17.62
N GLY A 430 -9.13 2.32 -17.18
CA GLY A 430 -9.32 0.89 -17.34
C GLY A 430 -9.34 0.44 -18.80
N ASN A 431 -8.49 0.98 -19.66
CA ASN A 431 -8.42 0.74 -21.11
C ASN A 431 -9.60 1.35 -21.92
N THR A 432 -10.27 2.36 -21.40
CA THR A 432 -11.35 3.05 -22.14
C THR A 432 -10.78 3.93 -23.26
N SER A 433 -9.64 4.56 -23.06
CA SER A 433 -8.90 5.26 -24.09
C SER A 433 -7.77 4.39 -24.65
N SER A 434 -7.33 4.72 -25.84
CA SER A 434 -6.19 4.07 -26.49
C SER A 434 -5.20 5.11 -26.97
N PRO A 435 -3.91 4.82 -26.93
CA PRO A 435 -2.90 5.77 -27.41
C PRO A 435 -2.96 5.95 -28.93
N ALA A 436 -2.69 7.16 -29.38
CA ALA A 436 -2.68 7.52 -30.80
C ALA A 436 -1.46 8.40 -31.14
N THR A 437 -1.00 8.33 -32.38
CA THR A 437 0.05 9.23 -32.89
C THR A 437 -0.38 10.68 -32.70
N GLY A 438 0.50 11.49 -32.12
CA GLY A 438 0.23 12.90 -31.81
C GLY A 438 -0.38 13.15 -30.43
N ASP A 439 -0.51 12.13 -29.57
CA ASP A 439 -0.91 12.30 -28.19
C ASP A 439 0.04 13.22 -27.41
N TRP A 440 1.31 13.27 -27.83
CA TRP A 440 2.33 14.13 -27.27
C TRP A 440 3.32 14.58 -28.37
N ASP A 441 4.12 15.62 -28.10
CA ASP A 441 4.98 16.26 -29.10
C ASP A 441 6.11 15.34 -29.56
N GLY A 442 6.98 14.96 -28.64
CA GLY A 442 8.12 14.09 -28.93
C GLY A 442 9.29 14.24 -27.98
N TYR A 443 10.33 13.51 -28.30
CA TYR A 443 11.64 13.61 -27.64
C TYR A 443 12.66 14.13 -28.64
N GLY A 444 13.26 15.26 -28.35
CA GLY A 444 14.25 15.85 -29.23
C GLY A 444 15.34 16.63 -28.50
N TYR A 445 16.39 16.99 -29.26
CA TYR A 445 17.53 17.71 -28.72
C TYR A 445 18.18 18.65 -29.74
N TRP A 446 18.79 19.71 -29.23
CA TRP A 446 19.70 20.53 -29.99
C TRP A 446 21.10 19.92 -30.02
N THR A 447 21.73 19.88 -31.20
CA THR A 447 23.14 19.50 -31.31
C THR A 447 24.04 20.54 -30.67
N THR A 448 25.25 20.15 -30.27
CA THR A 448 26.25 21.06 -29.72
C THR A 448 26.41 22.31 -30.58
N GLY A 449 26.30 23.48 -29.95
CA GLY A 449 26.29 24.75 -30.63
C GLY A 449 24.95 25.17 -31.28
N HIS A 450 23.85 24.45 -30.96
CA HIS A 450 22.48 24.74 -31.41
C HIS A 450 22.32 24.87 -32.94
N SER A 451 23.12 24.11 -33.72
CA SER A 451 23.13 24.18 -35.18
C SER A 451 21.96 23.41 -35.84
N SER A 452 21.42 22.41 -35.17
CA SER A 452 20.32 21.58 -35.63
C SER A 452 19.50 21.01 -34.48
N TYR A 453 18.19 20.87 -34.68
CA TYR A 453 17.28 20.14 -33.77
C TYR A 453 17.02 18.76 -34.34
N ILE A 454 17.15 17.73 -33.52
CA ILE A 454 17.02 16.33 -33.91
C ILE A 454 15.93 15.68 -33.08
N TRP A 455 14.97 15.03 -33.73
CA TRP A 455 13.97 14.18 -33.11
C TRP A 455 14.51 12.77 -32.92
N VAL A 456 14.22 12.17 -31.77
CA VAL A 456 14.59 10.79 -31.44
C VAL A 456 13.37 9.90 -31.62
N HIS A 457 13.56 8.77 -32.32
CA HIS A 457 12.47 7.82 -32.60
C HIS A 457 12.67 6.46 -31.93
N SER A 458 13.84 6.20 -31.34
CA SER A 458 14.12 4.93 -30.68
C SER A 458 13.40 4.86 -29.34
N ASN A 459 12.57 3.83 -29.13
CA ASN A 459 11.70 3.65 -27.95
C ASN A 459 10.74 4.83 -27.67
N VAL A 460 10.35 5.53 -28.71
CA VAL A 460 9.39 6.64 -28.70
C VAL A 460 8.11 6.18 -29.37
N PHE A 461 6.99 6.23 -28.66
CA PHE A 461 5.71 5.70 -29.12
C PHE A 461 4.62 6.78 -29.04
N TYR A 462 3.79 6.86 -30.07
CA TYR A 462 2.62 7.75 -30.15
C TYR A 462 2.93 9.26 -30.11
N SER A 463 4.17 9.65 -30.40
CA SER A 463 4.54 11.06 -30.53
C SER A 463 4.07 11.64 -31.87
N LEU A 464 4.06 12.98 -31.97
CA LEU A 464 3.84 13.69 -33.23
C LEU A 464 5.09 13.61 -34.11
N HIS A 465 6.29 13.66 -33.51
CA HIS A 465 7.61 13.67 -34.15
C HIS A 465 8.45 12.48 -33.75
#